data_cecc43f9d3ba131b7b0e9dce076d7d03
#
_entry.id   cecc43f9d3ba131b7b0e9dce076d7d03
#
_cell.length_a   1.000
_cell.length_b   1.000
_cell.length_c   1.000
_cell.angle_alpha   90.00
_cell.angle_beta   90.00
_cell.angle_gamma   90.00
#
_symmetry.space_group_name_H-M   'P 1'
#
loop_
_entity.id
_entity.type
_entity.pdbx_description
1 polymer ?
#
loop_
_entity_poly.entity_id
_entity_poly.type
_entity_poly.pdbx_seq_one_letter_code
_entity_poly.pdbx_strand_id
1 'polypeptide(L)'
;YPQLVRDVLPSYAWGFFLAVLLGAVFSSFNSLLNSAATLFCLDVWEPMQGKVLTDAQRIQVAKRASIAIALFSFVVAPMLQFATEGLWQIIRIFTGFYNIPVIAIVVVGLFTRKVPAVAPKVVIVFHVITYGCLQFLFKEQIPLHFLHLYAILFIIEVAIMLVFGLWRPRTEAWIFHQQQALDLNPWGYGIPCAVTLLSCVLALYLL
;
A
#
# COMPACT_ATOMS: atom_id res chain seq x y z
N TYR A 1 11.96 17.93 -11.93
CA TYR A 1 12.40 18.15 -10.54
C TYR A 1 13.92 18.41 -10.46
N PRO A 2 14.85 17.59 -11.03
CA PRO A 2 16.31 17.86 -10.96
C PRO A 2 16.74 19.21 -11.52
N GLN A 3 16.13 19.65 -12.63
CA GLN A 3 16.41 20.97 -13.23
C GLN A 3 15.99 22.11 -12.29
N LEU A 4 14.80 22.05 -11.71
CA LEU A 4 14.33 23.03 -10.74
C LEU A 4 15.28 23.16 -9.55
N VAL A 5 15.75 22.03 -9.02
CA VAL A 5 16.71 22.00 -7.90
C VAL A 5 18.02 22.66 -8.31
N ARG A 6 18.50 22.40 -9.52
CA ARG A 6 19.70 23.00 -10.06
C ARG A 6 19.59 24.51 -10.22
N ASP A 7 18.44 25.01 -10.62
CA ASP A 7 18.22 26.43 -10.90
C ASP A 7 17.96 27.25 -9.65
N VAL A 8 17.40 26.63 -8.59
CA VAL A 8 17.01 27.30 -7.35
C VAL A 8 18.08 27.19 -6.25
N LEU A 9 18.78 26.04 -6.16
CA LEU A 9 19.77 25.86 -5.09
C LEU A 9 21.14 26.48 -5.44
N PRO A 10 21.71 27.26 -4.52
CA PRO A 10 23.08 27.71 -4.68
C PRO A 10 24.06 26.53 -4.63
N SER A 11 25.18 26.65 -5.35
CA SER A 11 26.15 25.57 -5.56
C SER A 11 26.71 24.96 -4.27
N TYR A 12 26.86 25.75 -3.21
CA TYR A 12 27.34 25.26 -1.90
C TYR A 12 26.32 24.37 -1.17
N ALA A 13 25.03 24.46 -1.50
CA ALA A 13 23.97 23.66 -0.88
C ALA A 13 23.75 22.31 -1.57
N TRP A 14 24.34 22.06 -2.74
CA TRP A 14 24.12 20.84 -3.51
C TRP A 14 24.56 19.57 -2.79
N GLY A 15 25.71 19.61 -2.13
CA GLY A 15 26.21 18.45 -1.38
C GLY A 15 25.31 18.10 -0.21
N PHE A 16 24.81 19.09 0.52
CA PHE A 16 23.86 18.89 1.60
C PHE A 16 22.52 18.33 1.08
N PHE A 17 21.99 18.92 0.01
CA PHE A 17 20.75 18.45 -0.60
C PHE A 17 20.87 17.00 -1.09
N LEU A 18 21.97 16.65 -1.76
CA LEU A 18 22.24 15.30 -2.21
C LEU A 18 22.31 14.30 -1.04
N ALA A 19 22.98 14.67 0.05
CA ALA A 19 23.06 13.86 1.25
C ALA A 19 21.67 13.59 1.87
N VAL A 20 20.83 14.63 1.97
CA VAL A 20 19.44 14.50 2.47
C VAL A 20 18.61 13.61 1.54
N LEU A 21 18.73 13.81 0.23
CA LEU A 21 18.01 12.99 -0.76
C LEU A 21 18.41 11.52 -0.67
N LEU A 22 19.71 11.24 -0.63
CA LEU A 22 20.21 9.87 -0.47
C LEU A 22 19.76 9.26 0.86
N GLY A 23 19.81 10.02 1.96
CA GLY A 23 19.32 9.57 3.26
C GLY A 23 17.83 9.19 3.23
N ALA A 24 17.00 10.01 2.59
CA ALA A 24 15.57 9.74 2.41
C ALA A 24 15.31 8.47 1.56
N VAL A 25 16.04 8.31 0.46
CA VAL A 25 15.95 7.13 -0.41
C VAL A 25 16.36 5.87 0.34
N PHE A 26 17.51 5.88 1.02
CA PHE A 26 17.99 4.73 1.79
C PHE A 26 17.06 4.36 2.95
N SER A 27 16.52 5.35 3.65
CA SER A 27 15.55 5.14 4.72
C SER A 27 14.29 4.45 4.20
N SER A 28 13.72 4.96 3.11
CA SER A 28 12.52 4.38 2.49
C SER A 28 12.78 2.97 1.95
N PHE A 29 13.90 2.77 1.26
CA PHE A 29 14.29 1.46 0.74
C PHE A 29 14.46 0.43 1.84
N ASN A 30 15.17 0.77 2.92
CA ASN A 30 15.38 -0.12 4.04
C ASN A 30 14.06 -0.49 4.75
N SER A 31 13.17 0.46 4.93
CA SER A 31 11.85 0.24 5.53
C SER A 31 10.99 -0.70 4.68
N LEU A 32 10.92 -0.47 3.36
CA LEU A 32 10.18 -1.30 2.43
C LEU A 32 10.76 -2.73 2.35
N LEU A 33 12.09 -2.83 2.31
CA LEU A 33 12.79 -4.10 2.25
C LEU A 33 12.52 -4.95 3.50
N ASN A 34 12.61 -4.33 4.68
CA ASN A 34 12.32 -5.00 5.94
C ASN A 34 10.86 -5.46 6.03
N SER A 35 9.92 -4.62 5.64
CA SER A 35 8.49 -4.96 5.61
C SER A 35 8.21 -6.10 4.64
N ALA A 36 8.73 -6.04 3.41
CA ALA A 36 8.54 -7.08 2.41
C ALA A 36 9.14 -8.43 2.85
N ALA A 37 10.34 -8.42 3.44
CA ALA A 37 11.00 -9.63 3.94
C ALA A 37 10.24 -10.26 5.11
N THR A 38 9.69 -9.44 6.01
CA THR A 38 8.89 -9.89 7.14
C THR A 38 7.58 -10.53 6.68
N LEU A 39 6.85 -9.86 5.79
CA LEU A 39 5.62 -10.39 5.19
C LEU A 39 5.88 -11.69 4.44
N PHE A 40 6.95 -11.75 3.63
CA PHE A 40 7.33 -12.98 2.96
C PHE A 40 7.60 -14.12 3.94
N CYS A 41 8.31 -13.85 5.03
CA CYS A 41 8.65 -14.85 6.04
C CYS A 41 7.38 -15.38 6.75
N LEU A 42 6.49 -14.46 7.20
CA LEU A 42 5.34 -14.81 8.04
C LEU A 42 4.14 -15.30 7.23
N ASP A 43 3.87 -14.69 6.07
CA ASP A 43 2.65 -14.95 5.32
C ASP A 43 2.84 -15.95 4.18
N VAL A 44 4.08 -16.16 3.73
CA VAL A 44 4.38 -17.08 2.63
C VAL A 44 5.22 -18.27 3.11
N TRP A 45 6.41 -18.00 3.67
CA TRP A 45 7.36 -19.06 3.96
C TRP A 45 6.93 -19.95 5.14
N GLU A 46 6.52 -19.35 6.25
CA GLU A 46 6.11 -20.10 7.46
C GLU A 46 4.87 -20.98 7.21
N PRO A 47 3.80 -20.51 6.56
CA PRO A 47 2.66 -21.36 6.18
C PRO A 47 3.03 -22.49 5.22
N MET A 48 3.95 -22.25 4.26
CA MET A 48 4.41 -23.29 3.33
C MET A 48 5.18 -24.42 4.03
N GLN A 49 5.86 -24.12 5.14
CA GLN A 49 6.58 -25.13 5.92
C GLN A 49 5.65 -25.98 6.82
N GLY A 50 4.41 -25.54 7.03
CA GLY A 50 3.45 -26.21 7.91
C GLY A 50 3.85 -26.29 9.38
N LYS A 51 4.83 -25.50 9.80
CA LYS A 51 5.36 -25.45 11.18
C LYS A 51 5.74 -24.04 11.58
N VAL A 52 5.57 -23.75 12.86
CA VAL A 52 6.02 -22.47 13.43
C VAL A 52 7.55 -22.45 13.49
N LEU A 53 8.15 -21.43 12.91
CA LEU A 53 9.60 -21.25 12.91
C LEU A 53 10.07 -20.65 14.24
N THR A 54 11.27 -21.01 14.64
CA THR A 54 11.95 -20.33 15.75
C THR A 54 12.38 -18.92 15.33
N ASP A 55 12.57 -18.00 16.28
CA ASP A 55 12.97 -16.62 15.98
C ASP A 55 14.28 -16.55 15.19
N ALA A 56 15.25 -17.41 15.51
CA ALA A 56 16.49 -17.50 14.75
C ALA A 56 16.26 -17.92 13.29
N GLN A 57 15.35 -18.85 13.05
CA GLN A 57 14.99 -19.29 11.69
C GLN A 57 14.24 -18.18 10.93
N ARG A 58 13.30 -17.46 11.58
CA ARG A 58 12.61 -16.32 11.00
C ARG A 58 13.58 -15.23 10.55
N ILE A 59 14.54 -14.89 11.41
CA ILE A 59 15.59 -13.90 11.09
C ILE A 59 16.42 -14.35 9.87
N GLN A 60 16.80 -15.63 9.80
CA GLN A 60 17.55 -16.13 8.65
C GLN A 60 16.75 -16.09 7.35
N VAL A 61 15.47 -16.48 7.39
CA VAL A 61 14.58 -16.43 6.22
C VAL A 61 14.36 -14.99 5.78
N ALA A 62 14.05 -14.09 6.71
CA ALA A 62 13.88 -12.67 6.41
C ALA A 62 15.15 -12.05 5.81
N LYS A 63 16.33 -12.38 6.33
CA LYS A 63 17.62 -11.92 5.77
C LYS A 63 17.85 -12.40 4.35
N ARG A 64 17.57 -13.68 4.06
CA ARG A 64 17.69 -14.24 2.70
C ARG A 64 16.68 -13.59 1.74
N ALA A 65 15.43 -13.41 2.20
CA ALA A 65 14.40 -12.72 1.44
C ALA A 65 14.81 -11.27 1.14
N SER A 66 15.33 -10.52 2.11
CA SER A 66 15.85 -9.17 1.92
C SER A 66 16.93 -9.11 0.84
N ILE A 67 17.90 -10.03 0.88
CA ILE A 67 18.97 -10.09 -0.12
C ILE A 67 18.37 -10.38 -1.53
N ALA A 68 17.47 -11.35 -1.62
CA ALA A 68 16.83 -11.69 -2.90
C ALA A 68 16.01 -10.52 -3.47
N ILE A 69 15.22 -9.85 -2.64
CA ILE A 69 14.43 -8.67 -3.05
C ILE A 69 15.36 -7.51 -3.47
N ALA A 70 16.44 -7.26 -2.72
CA ALA A 70 17.41 -6.24 -3.08
C ALA A 70 18.07 -6.53 -4.43
N LEU A 71 18.53 -7.75 -4.67
CA LEU A 71 19.12 -8.16 -5.94
C LEU A 71 18.11 -8.04 -7.09
N PHE A 72 16.88 -8.48 -6.90
CA PHE A 72 15.80 -8.29 -7.86
C PHE A 72 15.58 -6.82 -8.19
N SER A 73 15.57 -5.95 -7.19
CA SER A 73 15.41 -4.50 -7.36
C SER A 73 16.55 -3.90 -8.19
N PHE A 74 17.79 -4.36 -7.99
CA PHE A 74 18.96 -3.93 -8.80
C PHE A 74 18.83 -4.33 -10.27
N VAL A 75 18.20 -5.47 -10.56
CA VAL A 75 17.96 -5.92 -11.95
C VAL A 75 16.82 -5.13 -12.58
N VAL A 76 15.75 -4.87 -11.83
CA VAL A 76 14.55 -4.19 -12.34
C VAL A 76 14.76 -2.68 -12.51
N ALA A 77 15.49 -2.04 -11.60
CA ALA A 77 15.68 -0.60 -11.63
C ALA A 77 16.24 -0.04 -12.96
N PRO A 78 17.27 -0.63 -13.59
CA PRO A 78 17.73 -0.19 -14.90
C PRO A 78 16.69 -0.37 -16.03
N MET A 79 15.79 -1.34 -15.90
CA MET A 79 14.75 -1.56 -16.92
C MET A 79 13.71 -0.43 -16.92
N LEU A 80 13.53 0.26 -15.81
CA LEU A 80 12.60 1.39 -15.70
C LEU A 80 13.04 2.62 -16.52
N GLN A 81 14.32 2.74 -16.88
CA GLN A 81 14.80 3.81 -17.79
C GLN A 81 14.19 3.73 -19.18
N PHE A 82 13.78 2.54 -19.63
CA PHE A 82 13.13 2.32 -20.94
C PHE A 82 11.62 2.64 -20.92
N ALA A 83 11.10 3.09 -19.80
CA ALA A 83 9.70 3.45 -19.66
C ALA A 83 9.38 4.76 -20.40
N THR A 84 8.72 4.65 -21.53
CA THR A 84 8.39 5.79 -22.41
C THR A 84 7.40 6.78 -21.78
N GLU A 85 6.54 6.29 -20.89
CA GLU A 85 5.50 7.10 -20.22
C GLU A 85 5.96 7.76 -18.91
N GLY A 86 7.22 7.56 -18.53
CA GLY A 86 7.78 8.06 -17.27
C GLY A 86 7.55 7.15 -16.07
N LEU A 87 8.48 7.21 -15.13
CA LEU A 87 8.51 6.36 -13.93
C LEU A 87 7.24 6.50 -13.07
N TRP A 88 6.71 7.73 -12.94
CA TRP A 88 5.51 8.01 -12.15
C TRP A 88 4.28 7.25 -12.67
N GLN A 89 4.11 7.20 -13.98
CA GLN A 89 3.00 6.50 -14.61
C GLN A 89 3.06 4.99 -14.32
N ILE A 90 4.24 4.39 -14.41
CA ILE A 90 4.44 2.97 -14.11
C ILE A 90 4.12 2.67 -12.66
N ILE A 91 4.69 3.44 -11.73
CA ILE A 91 4.40 3.27 -10.28
C ILE A 91 2.90 3.37 -10.04
N ARG A 92 2.23 4.35 -10.63
CA ARG A 92 0.79 4.55 -10.50
C ARG A 92 -0.02 3.36 -11.01
N ILE A 93 0.34 2.81 -12.17
CA ILE A 93 -0.36 1.64 -12.73
C ILE A 93 -0.19 0.43 -11.80
N PHE A 94 1.02 0.13 -11.38
CA PHE A 94 1.28 -1.02 -10.51
C PHE A 94 0.65 -0.85 -9.13
N THR A 95 0.72 0.31 -8.51
CA THR A 95 0.08 0.56 -7.21
C THR A 95 -1.45 0.52 -7.31
N GLY A 96 -2.02 0.88 -8.45
CA GLY A 96 -3.44 0.77 -8.72
C GLY A 96 -3.97 -0.66 -8.58
N PHE A 97 -3.19 -1.69 -8.96
CA PHE A 97 -3.61 -3.08 -8.87
C PHE A 97 -3.89 -3.59 -7.46
N TYR A 98 -3.28 -3.02 -6.44
CA TYR A 98 -3.46 -3.51 -5.07
C TYR A 98 -4.01 -2.48 -4.10
N ASN A 99 -3.75 -1.19 -4.29
CA ASN A 99 -4.21 -0.18 -3.33
C ASN A 99 -5.72 -0.11 -3.22
N ILE A 100 -6.42 -0.10 -4.35
CA ILE A 100 -7.88 0.10 -4.36
C ILE A 100 -8.60 -1.08 -3.69
N PRO A 101 -8.39 -2.34 -4.09
CA PRO A 101 -9.06 -3.47 -3.45
C PRO A 101 -8.64 -3.64 -1.98
N VAL A 102 -7.39 -3.36 -1.63
CA VAL A 102 -6.95 -3.44 -0.23
C VAL A 102 -7.67 -2.42 0.64
N ILE A 103 -7.78 -1.16 0.18
CA ILE A 103 -8.52 -0.13 0.92
C ILE A 103 -10.01 -0.50 1.04
N ALA A 104 -10.64 -0.98 -0.04
CA ALA A 104 -12.04 -1.42 -0.01
C ALA A 104 -12.25 -2.56 1.00
N ILE A 105 -11.37 -3.57 1.00
CA ILE A 105 -11.43 -4.71 1.92
C ILE A 105 -11.25 -4.25 3.37
N VAL A 106 -10.28 -3.38 3.65
CA VAL A 106 -10.03 -2.87 4.99
C VAL A 106 -11.20 -2.04 5.50
N VAL A 107 -11.70 -1.11 4.69
CA VAL A 107 -12.84 -0.26 5.05
C VAL A 107 -14.07 -1.12 5.36
N VAL A 108 -14.46 -2.02 4.45
CA VAL A 108 -15.61 -2.90 4.68
C VAL A 108 -15.37 -3.83 5.87
N GLY A 109 -14.16 -4.37 6.02
CA GLY A 109 -13.81 -5.24 7.15
C GLY A 109 -13.88 -4.56 8.52
N LEU A 110 -13.54 -3.27 8.60
CA LEU A 110 -13.64 -2.49 9.84
C LEU A 110 -15.08 -2.13 10.19
N PHE A 111 -15.89 -1.77 9.19
CA PHE A 111 -17.26 -1.30 9.42
C PHE A 111 -18.31 -2.41 9.39
N THR A 112 -17.98 -3.61 8.89
CA THR A 112 -18.92 -4.73 8.79
C THR A 112 -18.39 -5.98 9.48
N ARG A 113 -19.25 -6.69 10.20
CA ARG A 113 -18.87 -7.90 10.98
C ARG A 113 -19.34 -9.21 10.34
N LYS A 114 -20.14 -9.13 9.28
CA LYS A 114 -20.84 -10.29 8.70
C LYS A 114 -20.37 -10.65 7.29
N VAL A 115 -19.45 -9.91 6.70
CA VAL A 115 -18.94 -10.20 5.37
C VAL A 115 -18.10 -11.47 5.39
N PRO A 116 -18.42 -12.47 4.50
CA PRO A 116 -17.71 -13.74 4.48
C PRO A 116 -16.29 -13.57 3.90
N ALA A 117 -15.36 -14.45 4.30
CA ALA A 117 -13.97 -14.43 3.84
C ALA A 117 -13.79 -14.69 2.33
N VAL A 118 -14.83 -15.14 1.64
CA VAL A 118 -14.84 -15.30 0.17
C VAL A 118 -14.95 -13.96 -0.55
N ALA A 119 -15.68 -12.99 0.02
CA ALA A 119 -15.92 -11.70 -0.62
C ALA A 119 -14.62 -10.94 -0.96
N PRO A 120 -13.64 -10.76 -0.05
CA PRO A 120 -12.34 -10.16 -0.38
C PRO A 120 -11.61 -10.86 -1.53
N LYS A 121 -11.65 -12.20 -1.58
CA LYS A 121 -11.00 -12.97 -2.65
C LYS A 121 -11.63 -12.66 -4.01
N VAL A 122 -12.97 -12.60 -4.06
CA VAL A 122 -13.71 -12.25 -5.29
C VAL A 122 -13.38 -10.81 -5.71
N VAL A 123 -13.34 -9.88 -4.78
CA VAL A 123 -13.00 -8.47 -5.06
C VAL A 123 -11.59 -8.33 -5.63
N ILE A 124 -10.59 -9.01 -5.07
CA ILE A 124 -9.23 -8.97 -5.60
C ILE A 124 -9.19 -9.49 -7.04
N VAL A 125 -9.80 -10.65 -7.30
CA VAL A 125 -9.83 -11.24 -8.66
C VAL A 125 -10.57 -10.32 -9.63
N PHE A 126 -11.74 -9.82 -9.22
CA PHE A 126 -12.53 -8.87 -10.01
C PHE A 126 -11.69 -7.61 -10.34
N HIS A 127 -11.03 -7.02 -9.33
CA HIS A 127 -10.22 -5.83 -9.52
C HIS A 127 -9.07 -6.07 -10.50
N VAL A 128 -8.28 -7.12 -10.29
CA VAL A 128 -7.12 -7.43 -11.14
C VAL A 128 -7.54 -7.59 -12.60
N ILE A 129 -8.64 -8.31 -12.85
CA ILE A 129 -9.15 -8.52 -14.21
C ILE A 129 -9.68 -7.19 -14.78
N THR A 130 -10.58 -6.53 -14.06
CA THR A 130 -11.25 -5.31 -14.56
C THR A 130 -10.24 -4.18 -14.75
N TYR A 131 -9.42 -3.89 -13.75
CA TYR A 131 -8.41 -2.84 -13.84
C TYR A 131 -7.36 -3.16 -14.90
N GLY A 132 -6.92 -4.42 -15.01
CA GLY A 132 -6.00 -4.87 -16.04
C GLY A 132 -6.58 -4.68 -17.45
N CYS A 133 -7.82 -5.09 -17.68
CA CYS A 133 -8.51 -4.86 -18.96
C CYS A 133 -8.63 -3.36 -19.27
N LEU A 134 -9.07 -2.54 -18.31
CA LEU A 134 -9.23 -1.11 -18.50
C LEU A 134 -7.88 -0.41 -18.78
N GLN A 135 -6.82 -0.81 -18.11
CA GLN A 135 -5.51 -0.18 -18.23
C GLN A 135 -4.73 -0.60 -19.49
N PHE A 136 -4.87 -1.86 -19.94
CA PHE A 136 -4.07 -2.38 -21.05
C PHE A 136 -4.86 -2.53 -22.36
N LEU A 137 -6.17 -2.85 -22.30
CA LEU A 137 -6.96 -3.09 -23.52
C LEU A 137 -7.81 -1.88 -23.91
N PHE A 138 -8.34 -1.13 -22.94
CA PHE A 138 -9.30 -0.06 -23.19
C PHE A 138 -8.77 1.34 -22.85
N LYS A 139 -7.46 1.48 -22.64
CA LYS A 139 -6.83 2.74 -22.23
C LYS A 139 -7.17 3.94 -23.16
N GLU A 140 -7.19 3.70 -24.47
CA GLU A 140 -7.45 4.75 -25.48
C GLU A 140 -8.94 5.04 -25.68
N GLN A 141 -9.81 4.10 -25.32
CA GLN A 141 -11.25 4.20 -25.55
C GLN A 141 -11.99 4.89 -24.38
N ILE A 142 -11.35 4.95 -23.20
CA ILE A 142 -11.98 5.51 -22.00
C ILE A 142 -11.32 6.84 -21.67
N PRO A 143 -11.98 7.97 -21.98
CA PRO A 143 -11.44 9.31 -21.72
C PRO A 143 -11.56 9.72 -20.24
N LEU A 144 -11.60 8.77 -19.31
CA LEU A 144 -11.71 9.04 -17.89
C LEU A 144 -10.32 9.19 -17.25
N HIS A 145 -10.18 10.27 -16.47
CA HIS A 145 -8.98 10.42 -15.65
C HIS A 145 -8.89 9.27 -14.62
N PHE A 146 -7.68 8.78 -14.37
CA PHE A 146 -7.45 7.61 -13.51
C PHE A 146 -8.06 7.72 -12.11
N LEU A 147 -8.17 8.93 -11.55
CA LEU A 147 -8.82 9.14 -10.25
C LEU A 147 -10.31 8.77 -10.26
N HIS A 148 -11.03 9.09 -11.35
CA HIS A 148 -12.42 8.70 -11.49
C HIS A 148 -12.56 7.18 -11.62
N LEU A 149 -11.63 6.54 -12.36
CA LEU A 149 -11.60 5.09 -12.49
C LEU A 149 -11.39 4.42 -11.12
N TYR A 150 -10.47 4.93 -10.31
CA TYR A 150 -10.24 4.42 -8.97
C TYR A 150 -11.47 4.57 -8.07
N ALA A 151 -12.14 5.73 -8.12
CA ALA A 151 -13.35 5.97 -7.35
C ALA A 151 -14.49 5.02 -7.75
N ILE A 152 -14.70 4.82 -9.05
CA ILE A 152 -15.73 3.90 -9.58
C ILE A 152 -15.44 2.47 -9.14
N LEU A 153 -14.20 1.98 -9.32
CA LEU A 153 -13.81 0.64 -8.91
C LEU A 153 -13.98 0.44 -7.41
N PHE A 154 -13.54 1.40 -6.60
CA PHE A 154 -13.71 1.35 -5.15
C PHE A 154 -15.18 1.21 -4.74
N ILE A 155 -16.08 2.00 -5.33
CA ILE A 155 -17.53 1.94 -5.04
C ILE A 155 -18.09 0.56 -5.44
N ILE A 156 -17.73 0.04 -6.60
CA ILE A 156 -18.17 -1.27 -7.06
C ILE A 156 -17.68 -2.38 -6.13
N GLU A 157 -16.44 -2.33 -5.71
CA GLU A 157 -15.83 -3.31 -4.81
C GLU A 157 -16.48 -3.33 -3.43
N VAL A 158 -16.72 -2.14 -2.88
CA VAL A 158 -17.47 -2.01 -1.62
C VAL A 158 -18.88 -2.59 -1.80
N ALA A 159 -19.57 -2.27 -2.89
CA ALA A 159 -20.89 -2.81 -3.18
C ALA A 159 -20.88 -4.35 -3.29
N ILE A 160 -19.92 -4.93 -4.01
CA ILE A 160 -19.74 -6.39 -4.11
C ILE A 160 -19.60 -7.01 -2.72
N MET A 161 -18.74 -6.46 -1.88
CA MET A 161 -18.51 -6.99 -0.53
C MET A 161 -19.78 -6.90 0.33
N LEU A 162 -20.52 -5.80 0.28
CA LEU A 162 -21.77 -5.62 1.02
C LEU A 162 -22.85 -6.58 0.54
N VAL A 163 -22.98 -6.78 -0.77
CA VAL A 163 -23.92 -7.76 -1.37
C VAL A 163 -23.59 -9.17 -0.89
N PHE A 164 -22.30 -9.56 -0.88
CA PHE A 164 -21.91 -10.87 -0.32
C PHE A 164 -22.22 -10.96 1.18
N GLY A 165 -22.07 -9.88 1.93
CA GLY A 165 -22.43 -9.82 3.35
C GLY A 165 -23.93 -10.00 3.60
N LEU A 166 -24.78 -9.55 2.66
CA LEU A 166 -26.23 -9.74 2.72
C LEU A 166 -26.66 -11.13 2.24
N TRP A 167 -26.04 -11.64 1.17
CA TRP A 167 -26.46 -12.89 0.52
C TRP A 167 -25.97 -14.14 1.28
N ARG A 168 -24.75 -14.11 1.79
CA ARG A 168 -24.16 -15.21 2.58
C ARG A 168 -23.46 -14.64 3.82
N PRO A 169 -24.23 -14.14 4.79
CA PRO A 169 -23.63 -13.59 5.99
C PRO A 169 -22.82 -14.66 6.73
N ARG A 170 -21.72 -14.24 7.35
CA ARG A 170 -20.92 -15.08 8.21
C ARG A 170 -21.77 -15.55 9.41
N THR A 171 -21.71 -16.84 9.75
CA THR A 171 -22.47 -17.43 10.87
C THR A 171 -22.01 -16.86 12.20
N GLU A 172 -20.72 -16.61 12.37
CA GLU A 172 -20.16 -15.96 13.55
C GLU A 172 -19.67 -14.56 13.19
N ALA A 173 -20.14 -13.56 13.91
CA ALA A 173 -19.65 -12.20 13.74
C ALA A 173 -18.15 -12.15 14.09
N TRP A 174 -17.36 -11.55 13.20
CA TRP A 174 -15.96 -11.34 13.51
C TRP A 174 -15.78 -10.36 14.66
N ILE A 175 -15.09 -10.79 15.70
CA ILE A 175 -14.76 -9.98 16.86
C ILE A 175 -13.26 -9.73 16.83
N PHE A 176 -12.86 -8.47 16.90
CA PHE A 176 -11.46 -8.11 17.04
C PHE A 176 -10.99 -8.52 18.44
N HIS A 177 -10.20 -9.58 18.52
CA HIS A 177 -9.54 -9.95 19.76
C HIS A 177 -8.36 -9.00 19.98
N GLN A 178 -8.58 -8.00 20.85
CA GLN A 178 -7.50 -7.14 21.31
C GLN A 178 -6.50 -8.01 22.07
N GLN A 179 -5.29 -8.11 21.55
CA GLN A 179 -4.18 -8.65 22.35
C GLN A 179 -3.95 -7.69 23.52
N GLN A 180 -4.12 -8.17 24.74
CA GLN A 180 -3.98 -7.38 25.98
C GLN A 180 -2.55 -6.82 26.22
N ALA A 181 -1.65 -6.98 25.26
CA ALA A 181 -0.26 -6.52 25.33
C ALA A 181 -0.08 -5.00 25.15
N LEU A 182 -1.12 -4.28 24.73
CA LEU A 182 -1.06 -2.83 24.50
C LEU A 182 -2.04 -2.14 25.44
N ASP A 183 -1.54 -1.17 26.18
CA ASP A 183 -2.40 -0.23 26.92
C ASP A 183 -3.15 0.65 25.91
N LEU A 184 -4.44 0.38 25.76
CA LEU A 184 -5.33 1.09 24.84
C LEU A 184 -6.08 2.23 25.51
N ASN A 185 -5.64 2.68 26.68
CA ASN A 185 -6.19 3.88 27.28
C ASN A 185 -6.04 5.06 26.32
N PRO A 186 -7.11 5.68 25.85
CA PRO A 186 -7.00 6.77 24.90
C PRO A 186 -6.22 7.92 25.53
N TRP A 187 -5.19 8.36 24.85
CA TRP A 187 -4.46 9.56 25.24
C TRP A 187 -5.43 10.74 25.27
N GLY A 188 -5.62 11.35 26.46
CA GLY A 188 -6.64 12.38 26.67
C GLY A 188 -6.50 13.61 25.75
N TYR A 189 -5.30 13.88 25.24
CA TYR A 189 -5.04 14.97 24.29
C TYR A 189 -5.08 14.52 22.83
N GLY A 190 -5.35 13.26 22.54
CA GLY A 190 -5.32 12.72 21.16
C GLY A 190 -6.31 13.43 20.23
N ILE A 191 -7.56 13.59 20.67
CA ILE A 191 -8.60 14.28 19.88
C ILE A 191 -8.30 15.77 19.71
N PRO A 192 -7.99 16.55 20.78
CA PRO A 192 -7.60 17.94 20.61
C PRO A 192 -6.41 18.16 19.68
N CYS A 193 -5.36 17.34 19.78
CA CYS A 193 -4.21 17.42 18.86
C CYS A 193 -4.59 17.11 17.41
N ALA A 194 -5.40 16.08 17.17
CA ALA A 194 -5.86 15.72 15.84
C ALA A 194 -6.70 16.85 15.20
N VAL A 195 -7.62 17.44 15.97
CA VAL A 195 -8.44 18.57 15.51
C VAL A 195 -7.56 19.80 15.21
N THR A 196 -6.60 20.11 16.08
CA THR A 196 -5.68 21.23 15.86
C THR A 196 -4.84 21.04 14.58
N LEU A 197 -4.27 19.85 14.40
CA LEU A 197 -3.49 19.53 13.17
C LEU A 197 -4.36 19.63 11.93
N LEU A 198 -5.58 19.08 11.96
CA LEU A 198 -6.51 19.16 10.85
C LEU A 198 -6.88 20.61 10.50
N SER A 199 -7.14 21.42 11.54
CA SER A 199 -7.45 22.85 11.38
C SER A 199 -6.27 23.62 10.79
N CYS A 200 -5.03 23.34 11.22
CA CYS A 200 -3.83 23.93 10.63
C CYS A 200 -3.65 23.56 9.16
N VAL A 201 -3.86 22.29 8.81
CA VAL A 201 -3.78 21.83 7.42
C VAL A 201 -4.84 22.51 6.56
N LEU A 202 -6.10 22.59 7.03
CA LEU A 202 -7.17 23.28 6.32
C LEU A 202 -6.87 24.76 6.15
N ALA A 203 -6.35 25.43 7.17
CA ALA A 203 -5.97 26.84 7.08
C ALA A 203 -4.86 27.09 6.03
N LEU A 204 -3.85 26.18 5.97
CA LEU A 204 -2.80 26.25 4.96
C LEU A 204 -3.30 25.97 3.54
N TYR A 205 -4.40 25.24 3.38
CA TYR A 205 -4.99 24.95 2.08
C TYR A 205 -5.90 26.09 1.58
N LEU A 206 -6.38 26.96 2.48
CA LEU A 206 -7.25 28.10 2.18
C LEU A 206 -6.48 29.42 1.98
N LEU A 207 -5.17 29.44 2.32
CA LEU A 207 -4.24 30.54 2.06
C LEU A 207 -3.57 30.39 0.69
#